data_25c2db0298a315a687b7aed2fb1678f5
#
_entry.id   25c2db0298a315a687b7aed2fb1678f5
#
_cell.length_a   1.000
_cell.length_b   1.000
_cell.length_c   1.000
_cell.angle_alpha   90.00
_cell.angle_beta   90.00
_cell.angle_gamma   90.00
#
_symmetry.space_group_name_H-M   'P 1'
#
loop_
_entity.id
_entity.type
_entity.pdbx_description
1 polymer ?
#
loop_
_entity_poly.entity_id
_entity_poly.type
_entity_poly.pdbx_seq_one_letter_code
_entity_poly.pdbx_strand_id
1 'polypeptide(L)'
;MALALLIVDVQNDFLAGGALAVPDGDQVIAPINALAADSRFDVVIATRDWHPADHSSFEAQGGPWPEHCVQDTPGAQLSDQLDRSAIDAVIDTGIAIDADGYSAFESDLLRELLREEEVVAVTVVGLATDYCV
;
A
#
# COMPACT_ATOMS: atom_id res chain seq x y z
N MET A 1 21.19 -11.47 7.38
CA MET A 1 19.75 -11.79 7.24
C MET A 1 18.95 -10.54 7.54
N ALA A 2 18.04 -10.19 6.66
CA ALA A 2 17.28 -8.96 6.79
C ALA A 2 15.81 -9.24 7.13
N LEU A 3 15.21 -8.35 7.96
CA LEU A 3 13.78 -8.32 8.24
C LEU A 3 13.18 -7.09 7.55
N ALA A 4 12.05 -7.29 6.88
CA ALA A 4 11.34 -6.21 6.21
C ALA A 4 10.00 -5.91 6.87
N LEU A 5 9.63 -4.64 6.92
CA LEU A 5 8.29 -4.18 7.21
C LEU A 5 7.63 -3.77 5.89
N LEU A 6 6.49 -4.36 5.57
CA LEU A 6 5.70 -4.03 4.40
C LEU A 6 4.45 -3.28 4.85
N ILE A 7 4.35 -2.01 4.48
CA ILE A 7 3.22 -1.12 4.80
C ILE A 7 2.32 -1.07 3.56
N VAL A 8 1.14 -1.68 3.65
CA VAL A 8 0.24 -1.87 2.52
C VAL A 8 -0.82 -0.77 2.48
N ASP A 9 -0.80 0.03 1.42
CA ASP A 9 -1.90 0.89 0.97
C ASP A 9 -2.47 1.85 2.03
N VAL A 10 -1.61 2.49 2.83
CA VAL A 10 -2.04 3.53 3.78
C VAL A 10 -2.22 4.86 3.04
N GLN A 11 -3.26 4.90 2.22
CA GLN A 11 -3.55 5.98 1.28
C GLN A 11 -4.80 6.75 1.69
N ASN A 12 -4.90 8.00 1.24
CA ASN A 12 -6.01 8.88 1.61
C ASN A 12 -7.39 8.31 1.23
N ASP A 13 -7.52 7.64 0.08
CA ASP A 13 -8.82 7.07 -0.35
C ASP A 13 -9.30 5.93 0.56
N PHE A 14 -8.41 5.27 1.29
CA PHE A 14 -8.78 4.22 2.24
C PHE A 14 -9.02 4.74 3.66
N LEU A 15 -8.89 6.03 3.88
CA LEU A 15 -9.08 6.68 5.18
C LEU A 15 -10.38 7.51 5.19
N ALA A 16 -10.75 8.01 6.36
CA ALA A 16 -11.98 8.80 6.52
C ALA A 16 -12.03 9.98 5.53
N GLY A 17 -13.14 10.11 4.83
CA GLY A 17 -13.32 11.12 3.78
C GLY A 17 -12.84 10.69 2.40
N GLY A 18 -12.17 9.53 2.27
CA GLY A 18 -11.72 8.99 0.99
C GLY A 18 -12.81 8.23 0.24
N ALA A 19 -12.53 7.91 -1.02
CA ALA A 19 -13.50 7.29 -1.92
C ALA A 19 -13.88 5.85 -1.54
N LEU A 20 -12.99 5.14 -0.84
CA LEU A 20 -13.18 3.76 -0.42
C LEU A 20 -12.71 3.59 1.04
N ALA A 21 -13.26 4.40 1.93
CA ALA A 21 -12.82 4.48 3.32
C ALA A 21 -13.01 3.16 4.08
N VAL A 22 -11.95 2.74 4.78
CA VAL A 22 -11.99 1.63 5.72
C VAL A 22 -12.41 2.17 7.08
N PRO A 23 -13.48 1.62 7.72
CA PRO A 23 -13.89 2.07 9.06
C PRO A 23 -12.72 2.01 10.05
N ASP A 24 -12.47 3.10 10.77
CA ASP A 24 -11.39 3.23 11.74
C ASP A 24 -9.98 2.94 11.18
N GLY A 25 -9.80 3.08 9.86
CA GLY A 25 -8.53 2.79 9.20
C GLY A 25 -7.37 3.63 9.70
N ASP A 26 -7.61 4.86 10.15
CA ASP A 26 -6.59 5.74 10.72
C ASP A 26 -5.95 5.21 12.01
N GLN A 27 -6.61 4.29 12.71
CA GLN A 27 -6.08 3.70 13.95
C GLN A 27 -4.84 2.83 13.72
N VAL A 28 -4.58 2.39 12.49
CA VAL A 28 -3.38 1.60 12.16
C VAL A 28 -2.13 2.45 12.04
N ILE A 29 -2.26 3.77 11.82
CA ILE A 29 -1.12 4.63 11.45
C ILE A 29 -0.11 4.78 12.58
N ALA A 30 -0.55 5.08 13.80
CA ALA A 30 0.37 5.23 14.93
C ALA A 30 1.14 3.94 15.24
N PRO A 31 0.51 2.74 15.30
CA PRO A 31 1.25 1.48 15.42
C PRO A 31 2.23 1.22 14.29
N ILE A 32 1.85 1.56 13.05
CA ILE A 32 2.73 1.40 11.88
C ILE A 32 3.96 2.29 12.01
N ASN A 33 3.78 3.57 12.39
CA ASN A 33 4.89 4.49 12.57
C ASN A 33 5.85 4.00 13.66
N ALA A 34 5.33 3.43 14.74
CA ALA A 34 6.15 2.86 15.82
C ALA A 34 6.97 1.67 15.31
N LEU A 35 6.36 0.77 14.51
CA LEU A 35 7.08 -0.36 13.92
C LEU A 35 8.13 0.10 12.91
N ALA A 36 7.81 1.07 12.07
CA ALA A 36 8.73 1.58 11.07
C ALA A 36 9.98 2.22 11.67
N ALA A 37 9.86 2.78 12.88
CA ALA A 37 10.97 3.35 13.62
C ALA A 37 11.78 2.29 14.41
N ASP A 38 11.31 1.05 14.48
CA ASP A 38 11.96 -0.02 15.22
C ASP A 38 13.18 -0.54 14.45
N SER A 39 14.34 -0.55 15.11
CA SER A 39 15.62 -0.92 14.50
C SER A 39 15.71 -2.39 14.08
N ARG A 40 14.75 -3.25 14.47
CA ARG A 40 14.73 -4.65 14.03
C ARG A 40 14.45 -4.79 12.55
N PHE A 41 13.79 -3.82 11.93
CA PHE A 41 13.53 -3.83 10.50
C PHE A 41 14.67 -3.20 9.73
N ASP A 42 15.28 -3.98 8.86
CA ASP A 42 16.41 -3.54 8.03
C ASP A 42 15.94 -2.76 6.81
N VAL A 43 14.73 -3.05 6.33
CA VAL A 43 14.12 -2.35 5.21
C VAL A 43 12.63 -2.13 5.47
N VAL A 44 12.14 -0.94 5.16
CA VAL A 44 10.73 -0.55 5.28
C VAL A 44 10.21 -0.18 3.89
N ILE A 45 9.21 -0.91 3.42
CA ILE A 45 8.64 -0.77 2.09
C ILE A 45 7.17 -0.40 2.23
N ALA A 46 6.72 0.64 1.52
CA ALA A 46 5.30 0.99 1.42
C ALA A 46 4.77 0.65 0.04
N THR A 47 3.53 0.20 -0.04
CA THR A 47 2.84 0.00 -1.31
C THR A 47 1.71 0.99 -1.48
N ARG A 48 1.36 1.27 -2.73
CA ARG A 48 0.21 2.10 -3.11
C ARG A 48 -0.56 1.41 -4.22
N ASP A 49 -1.88 1.38 -4.10
CA ASP A 49 -2.74 1.20 -5.27
C ASP A 49 -2.57 2.43 -6.17
N TRP A 50 -2.33 2.20 -7.45
CA TRP A 50 -2.00 3.27 -8.38
C TRP A 50 -2.67 3.01 -9.72
N HIS A 51 -3.99 3.23 -9.74
CA HIS A 51 -4.83 2.82 -10.87
C HIS A 51 -4.95 3.90 -11.95
N PRO A 52 -5.01 3.52 -13.24
CA PRO A 52 -5.46 4.46 -14.27
C PRO A 52 -6.93 4.82 -14.05
N ALA A 53 -7.36 5.97 -14.60
CA ALA A 53 -8.72 6.48 -14.41
C ALA A 53 -9.82 5.53 -14.92
N ASP A 54 -9.47 4.65 -15.84
CA ASP A 54 -10.38 3.67 -16.45
C ASP A 54 -10.11 2.23 -16.02
N HIS A 55 -9.55 2.04 -14.82
CA HIS A 55 -9.21 0.73 -14.28
C HIS A 55 -10.42 -0.20 -14.26
N SER A 56 -10.21 -1.48 -14.59
CA SER A 56 -11.26 -2.49 -14.73
C SER A 56 -12.04 -2.76 -13.45
N SER A 57 -11.46 -2.49 -12.29
CA SER A 57 -12.13 -2.70 -10.98
C SER A 57 -13.19 -1.64 -10.66
N PHE A 58 -13.24 -0.55 -11.39
CA PHE A 58 -14.17 0.54 -11.13
C PHE A 58 -15.58 0.25 -11.66
N GLU A 59 -16.60 0.72 -10.94
CA GLU A 59 -18.01 0.51 -11.30
C GLU A 59 -18.32 1.00 -12.72
N ALA A 60 -17.73 2.10 -13.15
CA ALA A 60 -17.89 2.65 -14.50
C ALA A 60 -17.38 1.70 -15.59
N GLN A 61 -16.51 0.76 -15.24
CA GLN A 61 -15.97 -0.26 -16.15
C GLN A 61 -16.57 -1.65 -15.90
N GLY A 62 -17.62 -1.73 -15.07
CA GLY A 62 -18.27 -2.99 -14.71
C GLY A 62 -17.65 -3.72 -13.51
N GLY A 63 -16.73 -3.10 -12.80
CA GLY A 63 -16.07 -3.66 -11.63
C GLY A 63 -16.85 -3.45 -10.33
N PRO A 64 -16.37 -4.03 -9.21
CA PRO A 64 -17.07 -4.00 -7.93
C PRO A 64 -16.86 -2.73 -7.11
N TRP A 65 -15.89 -1.89 -7.46
CA TRP A 65 -15.45 -0.78 -6.60
C TRP A 65 -15.76 0.59 -7.17
N PRO A 66 -15.99 1.61 -6.30
CA PRO A 66 -15.98 2.99 -6.76
C PRO A 66 -14.58 3.39 -7.23
N GLU A 67 -14.50 4.44 -8.01
CA GLU A 67 -13.21 5.02 -8.41
C GLU A 67 -12.39 5.40 -7.19
N HIS A 68 -11.17 4.88 -7.09
CA HIS A 68 -10.27 5.11 -5.96
C HIS A 68 -8.82 4.97 -6.40
N CYS A 69 -7.92 5.60 -5.65
CA CYS A 69 -6.46 5.50 -5.85
C CYS A 69 -6.04 5.73 -7.31
N VAL A 70 -6.67 6.70 -7.95
CA VAL A 70 -6.34 7.07 -9.34
C VAL A 70 -4.98 7.76 -9.38
N GLN A 71 -4.15 7.35 -10.33
CA GLN A 71 -2.80 7.89 -10.52
C GLN A 71 -2.81 9.42 -10.49
N ASP A 72 -1.83 10.00 -9.78
CA ASP A 72 -1.60 11.45 -9.67
C ASP A 72 -2.73 12.23 -8.98
N THR A 73 -3.65 11.57 -8.28
CA THR A 73 -4.68 12.25 -7.48
C THR A 73 -4.31 12.30 -5.99
N PRO A 74 -4.85 13.26 -5.22
CA PRO A 74 -4.62 13.32 -3.77
C PRO A 74 -5.08 12.04 -3.04
N GLY A 75 -6.15 11.38 -3.53
CA GLY A 75 -6.67 10.15 -2.94
C GLY A 75 -5.69 8.98 -3.01
N ALA A 76 -4.86 8.93 -4.04
CA ALA A 76 -3.87 7.89 -4.24
C ALA A 76 -2.59 8.10 -3.42
N GLN A 77 -2.39 9.28 -2.84
CA GLN A 77 -1.19 9.55 -2.05
C GLN A 77 -1.22 8.85 -0.70
N LEU A 78 -0.05 8.47 -0.20
CA LEU A 78 0.09 7.99 1.18
C LEU A 78 -0.36 9.07 2.15
N SER A 79 -0.96 8.66 3.28
CA SER A 79 -1.41 9.59 4.31
C SER A 79 -0.24 10.44 4.82
N ASP A 80 -0.51 11.74 5.04
CA ASP A 80 0.46 12.65 5.64
C ASP A 80 0.79 12.29 7.09
N GLN A 81 -0.06 11.52 7.77
CA GLN A 81 0.17 11.04 9.12
C GLN A 81 1.16 9.88 9.18
N LEU A 82 1.41 9.23 8.05
CA LEU A 82 2.41 8.19 7.95
C LEU A 82 3.82 8.81 7.92
N ASP A 83 4.72 8.30 8.77
CA ASP A 83 6.10 8.80 8.82
C ASP A 83 6.90 8.31 7.61
N ARG A 84 6.99 9.17 6.60
CA ARG A 84 7.68 8.85 5.35
C ARG A 84 9.20 8.78 5.49
N SER A 85 9.76 9.42 6.52
CA SER A 85 11.21 9.40 6.74
C SER A 85 11.75 8.00 7.05
N ALA A 86 10.88 7.12 7.57
CA ALA A 86 11.22 5.73 7.86
C ALA A 86 11.10 4.80 6.65
N ILE A 87 10.48 5.25 5.56
CA ILE A 87 10.19 4.42 4.39
C ILE A 87 11.37 4.45 3.42
N ASP A 88 11.92 3.28 3.11
CA ASP A 88 13.06 3.14 2.21
C ASP A 88 12.65 3.07 0.74
N ALA A 89 11.50 2.48 0.44
CA ALA A 89 11.01 2.34 -0.93
C ALA A 89 9.48 2.34 -0.99
N VAL A 90 8.93 2.86 -2.09
CA VAL A 90 7.49 2.85 -2.39
C VAL A 90 7.27 2.05 -3.68
N ILE A 91 6.37 1.07 -3.61
CA ILE A 91 6.01 0.20 -4.75
C ILE A 91 4.56 0.47 -5.13
N ASP A 92 4.34 0.81 -6.38
CA ASP A 92 2.98 1.01 -6.92
C ASP A 92 2.46 -0.29 -7.53
N THR A 93 1.18 -0.60 -7.27
CA THR A 93 0.50 -1.81 -7.73
C THR A 93 -0.80 -1.46 -8.45
N GLY A 94 -1.36 -2.45 -9.17
CA GLY A 94 -2.60 -2.22 -9.92
C GLY A 94 -2.47 -1.14 -10.99
N ILE A 95 -1.28 -0.98 -11.57
CA ILE A 95 -0.95 0.11 -12.50
C ILE A 95 -1.60 -0.07 -13.86
N ALA A 96 -1.72 -1.31 -14.33
CA ALA A 96 -2.33 -1.61 -15.62
C ALA A 96 -3.86 -1.61 -15.49
N ILE A 97 -4.54 -1.29 -16.59
CA ILE A 97 -6.01 -1.15 -16.64
C ILE A 97 -6.77 -2.40 -16.16
N ASP A 98 -6.18 -3.58 -16.32
CA ASP A 98 -6.74 -4.88 -15.98
C ASP A 98 -6.00 -5.62 -14.86
N ALA A 99 -5.07 -4.97 -14.19
CA ALA A 99 -4.32 -5.54 -13.07
C ALA A 99 -5.07 -5.28 -11.75
N ASP A 100 -5.48 -6.33 -11.04
CA ASP A 100 -6.24 -6.20 -9.80
C ASP A 100 -5.48 -5.45 -8.71
N GLY A 101 -4.21 -5.79 -8.50
CA GLY A 101 -3.37 -5.11 -7.52
C GLY A 101 -3.74 -5.40 -6.07
N TYR A 102 -4.50 -6.47 -5.79
CA TYR A 102 -4.86 -6.82 -4.41
C TYR A 102 -3.65 -7.21 -3.58
N SER A 103 -2.72 -7.95 -4.16
CA SER A 103 -1.51 -8.36 -3.47
C SER A 103 -0.29 -7.58 -3.95
N ALA A 104 0.47 -7.03 -3.01
CA ALA A 104 1.74 -6.39 -3.32
C ALA A 104 2.74 -7.38 -3.96
N PHE A 105 2.61 -8.67 -3.68
CA PHE A 105 3.47 -9.72 -4.23
C PHE A 105 3.19 -10.04 -5.71
N GLU A 106 2.18 -9.44 -6.31
CA GLU A 106 2.01 -9.43 -7.76
C GLU A 106 3.11 -8.60 -8.44
N SER A 107 3.72 -7.66 -7.72
CA SER A 107 4.78 -6.81 -8.25
C SER A 107 6.11 -7.54 -8.32
N ASP A 108 6.69 -7.59 -9.51
CA ASP A 108 8.06 -8.10 -9.71
C ASP A 108 9.09 -7.21 -9.00
N LEU A 109 8.85 -5.89 -8.96
CA LEU A 109 9.73 -4.94 -8.27
C LEU A 109 9.85 -5.24 -6.79
N LEU A 110 8.73 -5.57 -6.12
CA LEU A 110 8.76 -5.95 -4.72
C LEU A 110 9.58 -7.22 -4.51
N ARG A 111 9.37 -8.24 -5.33
CA ARG A 111 10.11 -9.50 -5.22
C ARG A 111 11.60 -9.31 -5.44
N GLU A 112 11.97 -8.49 -6.42
CA GLU A 112 13.37 -8.15 -6.68
C GLU A 112 14.00 -7.42 -5.50
N LEU A 113 13.30 -6.42 -4.94
CA LEU A 113 13.80 -5.66 -3.79
C LEU A 113 14.03 -6.56 -2.57
N LEU A 114 13.08 -7.46 -2.27
CA LEU A 114 13.20 -8.40 -1.17
C LEU A 114 14.40 -9.35 -1.37
N ARG A 115 14.66 -9.75 -2.60
CA ARG A 115 15.79 -10.62 -2.93
C ARG A 115 17.12 -9.86 -2.82
N GLU A 116 17.20 -8.64 -3.33
CA GLU A 116 18.40 -7.80 -3.27
C GLU A 116 18.80 -7.48 -1.83
N GLU A 117 17.81 -7.22 -0.97
CA GLU A 117 18.04 -6.93 0.46
C GLU A 117 18.22 -8.20 1.29
N GLU A 118 18.19 -9.38 0.67
CA GLU A 118 18.34 -10.68 1.36
C GLU A 118 17.34 -10.88 2.49
N VAL A 119 16.08 -10.45 2.26
CA VAL A 119 15.00 -10.52 3.26
C VAL A 119 14.61 -11.97 3.52
N VAL A 120 14.59 -12.36 4.79
CA VAL A 120 14.21 -13.72 5.23
C VAL A 120 12.83 -13.77 5.86
N ALA A 121 12.31 -12.62 6.33
CA ALA A 121 10.98 -12.53 6.92
C ALA A 121 10.37 -11.16 6.66
N VAL A 122 9.06 -11.12 6.47
CA VAL A 122 8.30 -9.90 6.21
C VAL A 122 7.19 -9.78 7.24
N THR A 123 7.08 -8.63 7.88
CA THR A 123 5.92 -8.25 8.69
C THR A 123 5.03 -7.37 7.82
N VAL A 124 3.77 -7.76 7.65
CA VAL A 124 2.81 -7.07 6.79
C VAL A 124 1.82 -6.29 7.67
N VAL A 125 1.68 -5.01 7.39
CA VAL A 125 0.74 -4.11 8.08
C VAL A 125 0.03 -3.25 7.04
N GLY A 126 -1.04 -2.57 7.43
CA GLY A 126 -1.71 -1.61 6.54
C GLY A 126 -3.20 -1.83 6.37
N LEU A 127 -3.71 -1.54 5.17
CA LEU A 127 -5.13 -1.54 4.79
C LEU A 127 -5.34 -2.26 3.45
N ALA A 128 -6.44 -2.95 3.22
CA ALA A 128 -7.40 -3.37 4.24
C ALA A 128 -7.07 -4.80 4.65
N THR A 129 -7.40 -5.15 5.90
CA THR A 129 -7.01 -6.45 6.48
C THR A 129 -7.57 -7.63 5.69
N ASP A 130 -8.78 -7.51 5.18
CA ASP A 130 -9.50 -8.56 4.46
C ASP A 130 -9.28 -8.54 2.94
N TYR A 131 -8.48 -7.62 2.42
CA TYR A 131 -8.16 -7.50 0.99
C TYR A 131 -6.64 -7.44 0.76
N CYS A 132 -6.05 -6.23 0.73
CA CYS A 132 -4.66 -6.06 0.33
C CYS A 132 -3.65 -6.59 1.36
N VAL A 133 -3.97 -6.54 2.63
CA VAL A 133 -3.13 -7.09 3.69
C VAL A 133 -3.25 -8.60 3.73
#